data_cea4761413a348492d2ee862089d7cc3
#
_entry.id   cea4761413a348492d2ee862089d7cc3
#
_cell.length_a   1.000
_cell.length_b   1.000
_cell.length_c   1.000
_cell.angle_alpha   90.00
_cell.angle_beta   90.00
_cell.angle_gamma   90.00
#
_symmetry.space_group_name_H-M   'P 1'
#
loop_
_entity.id
_entity.type
_entity.pdbx_description
1 polymer ?
#
loop_
_entity_poly.entity_id
_entity_poly.type
_entity_poly.pdbx_seq_one_letter_code
_entity_poly.pdbx_strand_id
1 'polypeptide(L)'
;EIVMCKHSVLGPIDPQIGQYPAASFIKVIEQKPISEVEDQTLIMADIGRKAIQQLETAATGLLSRHMEEDAAAALATKLATGMWTHDYPISAEEARSLGLPISIDMPNEILQLMMLYPQPVRQQGGVEYLPVPRQSKSQK
;
A
#
# COMPACT_ATOMS: atom_id res chain seq x y z
N GLU A 1 15.27 9.23 -11.68
CA GLU A 1 15.63 9.35 -10.27
C GLU A 1 14.38 9.66 -9.44
N ILE A 2 14.25 9.04 -8.26
CA ILE A 2 13.19 9.30 -7.28
C ILE A 2 13.85 9.99 -6.08
N VAL A 3 13.43 11.22 -5.79
CA VAL A 3 13.97 12.00 -4.67
C VAL A 3 13.05 11.83 -3.46
N MET A 4 13.62 11.40 -2.33
CA MET A 4 12.90 11.16 -1.08
C MET A 4 13.56 11.93 0.07
N CYS A 5 12.78 12.44 1.00
CA CYS A 5 13.35 12.86 2.29
C CYS A 5 13.81 11.63 3.08
N LYS A 6 14.77 11.80 3.97
CA LYS A 6 15.33 10.71 4.80
C LYS A 6 14.27 9.88 5.54
N HIS A 7 13.15 10.50 5.91
CA HIS A 7 12.08 9.88 6.69
C HIS A 7 10.79 9.66 5.89
N SER A 8 10.80 9.94 4.58
CA SER A 8 9.66 9.61 3.72
C SER A 8 9.67 8.13 3.35
N VAL A 9 8.50 7.63 3.03
CA VAL A 9 8.30 6.23 2.63
C VAL A 9 7.51 6.16 1.33
N LEU A 10 7.72 5.11 0.57
CA LEU A 10 6.85 4.71 -0.54
C LEU A 10 5.87 3.66 -0.04
N GLY A 11 4.72 3.54 -0.69
CA GLY A 11 3.79 2.45 -0.48
C GLY A 11 3.88 1.40 -1.59
N PRO A 12 3.50 0.15 -1.33
CA PRO A 12 3.29 -0.85 -2.38
C PRO A 12 2.09 -0.48 -3.25
N ILE A 13 2.02 -1.09 -4.42
CA ILE A 13 0.88 -0.94 -5.34
C ILE A 13 -0.09 -2.06 -5.02
N ASP A 14 -1.13 -1.76 -4.25
CA ASP A 14 -2.08 -2.77 -3.78
C ASP A 14 -3.51 -2.38 -4.19
N PRO A 15 -4.04 -2.96 -5.30
CA PRO A 15 -5.38 -2.64 -5.75
C PRO A 15 -6.41 -3.12 -4.74
N GLN A 16 -7.29 -2.20 -4.33
CA GLN A 16 -8.36 -2.47 -3.39
C GLN A 16 -9.69 -2.71 -4.10
N ILE A 17 -10.45 -3.69 -3.64
CA ILE A 17 -11.84 -3.94 -4.04
C ILE A 17 -12.71 -3.72 -2.81
N GLY A 18 -13.39 -2.57 -2.75
CA GLY A 18 -14.05 -2.14 -1.53
C GLY A 18 -13.04 -1.89 -0.41
N GLN A 19 -13.12 -2.68 0.65
CA GLN A 19 -12.25 -2.58 1.83
C GLN A 19 -11.16 -3.66 1.88
N TYR A 20 -11.05 -4.49 0.85
CA TYR A 20 -10.15 -5.64 0.85
C TYR A 20 -9.17 -5.60 -0.31
N PRO A 21 -7.92 -6.05 -0.10
CA PRO A 21 -6.95 -6.21 -1.17
C PRO A 21 -7.44 -7.18 -2.24
N ALA A 22 -7.24 -6.84 -3.51
CA ALA A 22 -7.60 -7.71 -4.62
C ALA A 22 -6.93 -9.10 -4.53
N ALA A 23 -5.68 -9.14 -4.08
CA ALA A 23 -4.93 -10.36 -3.86
C ALA A 23 -5.60 -11.29 -2.83
N SER A 24 -6.32 -10.75 -1.85
CA SER A 24 -7.01 -11.55 -0.84
C SER A 24 -8.17 -12.36 -1.41
N PHE A 25 -8.93 -11.81 -2.37
CA PHE A 25 -9.99 -12.56 -3.06
C PHE A 25 -9.41 -13.72 -3.87
N ILE A 26 -8.28 -13.50 -4.54
CA ILE A 26 -7.58 -14.55 -5.32
C ILE A 26 -7.14 -15.66 -4.37
N LYS A 27 -6.56 -15.31 -3.23
CA LYS A 27 -6.10 -16.28 -2.22
C LYS A 27 -7.24 -17.13 -1.66
N VAL A 28 -8.44 -16.56 -1.46
CA VAL A 28 -9.62 -17.32 -1.00
C VAL A 28 -9.97 -18.44 -1.99
N ILE A 29 -10.02 -18.14 -3.29
CA ILE A 29 -10.38 -19.16 -4.30
C ILE A 29 -9.28 -20.19 -4.56
N GLU A 30 -8.03 -19.89 -4.21
CA GLU A 30 -6.92 -20.84 -4.25
C GLU A 30 -6.92 -21.82 -3.06
N GLN A 31 -7.49 -21.40 -1.93
CA GLN A 31 -7.49 -22.17 -0.68
C GLN A 31 -8.76 -22.95 -0.42
N LYS A 32 -9.85 -22.64 -1.13
CA LYS A 32 -11.14 -23.33 -0.97
C LYS A 32 -11.53 -24.14 -2.20
N PRO A 33 -12.23 -25.26 -2.02
CA PRO A 33 -12.92 -25.92 -3.13
C PRO A 33 -13.90 -24.95 -3.79
N ILE A 34 -13.95 -24.92 -5.11
CA ILE A 34 -14.78 -23.99 -5.87
C ILE A 34 -16.27 -24.07 -5.50
N SER A 35 -16.75 -25.27 -5.08
CA SER A 35 -18.11 -25.51 -4.62
C SER A 35 -18.46 -24.84 -3.29
N GLU A 36 -17.45 -24.36 -2.56
CA GLU A 36 -17.60 -23.68 -1.26
C GLU A 36 -17.36 -22.17 -1.36
N VAL A 37 -17.13 -21.66 -2.58
CA VAL A 37 -16.90 -20.25 -2.85
C VAL A 37 -18.16 -19.61 -3.41
N GLU A 38 -18.60 -18.51 -2.81
CA GLU A 38 -19.74 -17.75 -3.28
C GLU A 38 -19.45 -17.09 -4.64
N ASP A 39 -20.43 -16.99 -5.52
CA ASP A 39 -20.32 -16.37 -6.85
C ASP A 39 -19.74 -14.96 -6.78
N GLN A 40 -20.14 -14.19 -5.78
CA GLN A 40 -19.62 -12.83 -5.58
C GLN A 40 -18.10 -12.83 -5.36
N THR A 41 -17.58 -13.77 -4.58
CA THR A 41 -16.14 -13.92 -4.36
C THR A 41 -15.41 -14.29 -5.65
N LEU A 42 -16.00 -15.13 -6.48
CA LEU A 42 -15.44 -15.49 -7.80
C LEU A 42 -15.37 -14.28 -8.73
N ILE A 43 -16.43 -13.48 -8.78
CA ILE A 43 -16.48 -12.24 -9.57
C ILE A 43 -15.41 -11.25 -9.08
N MET A 44 -15.30 -11.06 -7.76
CA MET A 44 -14.30 -10.16 -7.19
C MET A 44 -12.87 -10.65 -7.45
N ALA A 45 -12.62 -11.95 -7.40
CA ALA A 45 -11.33 -12.52 -7.73
C ALA A 45 -10.96 -12.32 -9.22
N ASP A 46 -11.93 -12.43 -10.14
CA ASP A 46 -11.71 -12.13 -11.55
C ASP A 46 -11.37 -10.65 -11.78
N ILE A 47 -12.12 -9.75 -11.17
CA ILE A 47 -11.83 -8.31 -11.18
C ILE A 47 -10.44 -8.05 -10.61
N GLY A 48 -10.11 -8.70 -9.48
CA GLY A 48 -8.81 -8.58 -8.81
C GLY A 48 -7.64 -8.99 -9.70
N ARG A 49 -7.74 -10.12 -10.39
CA ARG A 49 -6.70 -10.56 -11.34
C ARG A 49 -6.47 -9.53 -12.44
N LYS A 50 -7.54 -9.02 -13.02
CA LYS A 50 -7.48 -7.99 -14.07
C LYS A 50 -6.83 -6.70 -13.55
N ALA A 51 -7.20 -6.26 -12.35
CA ALA A 51 -6.62 -5.07 -11.74
C ALA A 51 -5.11 -5.24 -11.47
N ILE A 52 -4.69 -6.35 -10.89
CA ILE A 52 -3.28 -6.67 -10.64
C ILE A 52 -2.50 -6.68 -11.96
N GLN A 53 -2.99 -7.38 -12.98
CA GLN A 53 -2.33 -7.46 -14.29
C GLN A 53 -2.16 -6.08 -14.95
N GLN A 54 -3.18 -5.22 -14.87
CA GLN A 54 -3.10 -3.86 -15.39
C GLN A 54 -2.05 -3.02 -14.65
N LEU A 55 -1.98 -3.14 -13.33
CA LEU A 55 -1.00 -2.46 -12.51
C LEU A 55 0.43 -2.98 -12.76
N GLU A 56 0.62 -4.28 -12.87
CA GLU A 56 1.92 -4.87 -13.22
C GLU A 56 2.40 -4.36 -14.57
N THR A 57 1.52 -4.32 -15.58
CA THR A 57 1.86 -3.81 -16.92
C THR A 57 2.25 -2.34 -16.85
N ALA A 58 1.48 -1.51 -16.16
CA ALA A 58 1.77 -0.08 -16.03
C ALA A 58 3.06 0.17 -15.24
N ALA A 59 3.25 -0.55 -14.13
CA ALA A 59 4.45 -0.42 -13.29
C ALA A 59 5.71 -0.87 -14.04
N THR A 60 5.65 -2.01 -14.75
CA THR A 60 6.75 -2.47 -15.61
C THR A 60 7.13 -1.42 -16.63
N GLY A 61 6.17 -0.83 -17.34
CA GLY A 61 6.43 0.21 -18.34
C GLY A 61 7.04 1.48 -17.76
N LEU A 62 6.75 1.82 -16.50
CA LEU A 62 7.38 2.94 -15.80
C LEU A 62 8.80 2.61 -15.33
N LEU A 63 8.97 1.42 -14.74
CA LEU A 63 10.25 0.96 -14.17
C LEU A 63 11.29 0.67 -15.26
N SER A 64 10.89 0.14 -16.43
CA SER A 64 11.79 -0.13 -17.56
C SER A 64 12.49 1.11 -18.13
N ARG A 65 12.05 2.30 -17.74
CA ARG A 65 12.77 3.55 -18.06
C ARG A 65 14.04 3.74 -17.24
N HIS A 66 14.21 2.95 -16.18
CA HIS A 66 15.26 3.14 -15.18
C HIS A 66 16.05 1.87 -14.88
N MET A 67 15.58 0.72 -15.32
CA MET A 67 16.21 -0.58 -15.11
C MET A 67 15.90 -1.52 -16.27
N GLU A 68 16.59 -2.66 -16.34
CA GLU A 68 16.34 -3.70 -17.33
C GLU A 68 14.90 -4.23 -17.23
N GLU A 69 14.34 -4.64 -18.37
CA GLU A 69 12.92 -5.01 -18.48
C GLU A 69 12.54 -6.19 -17.56
N ASP A 70 13.38 -7.21 -17.47
CA ASP A 70 13.15 -8.38 -16.61
C ASP A 70 13.15 -7.97 -15.13
N ALA A 71 14.08 -7.09 -14.72
CA ALA A 71 14.14 -6.57 -13.37
C ALA A 71 12.92 -5.68 -13.06
N ALA A 72 12.50 -4.86 -14.01
CA ALA A 72 11.32 -4.02 -13.90
C ALA A 72 10.03 -4.87 -13.74
N ALA A 73 9.88 -5.93 -14.53
CA ALA A 73 8.74 -6.83 -14.43
C ALA A 73 8.72 -7.57 -13.07
N ALA A 74 9.87 -8.10 -12.63
CA ALA A 74 9.98 -8.76 -11.33
C ALA A 74 9.65 -7.82 -10.15
N LEU A 75 10.11 -6.56 -10.22
CA LEU A 75 9.79 -5.56 -9.21
C LEU A 75 8.31 -5.15 -9.26
N ALA A 76 7.75 -4.94 -10.44
CA ALA A 76 6.32 -4.62 -10.62
C ALA A 76 5.43 -5.70 -10.01
N THR A 77 5.71 -6.97 -10.30
CA THR A 77 5.01 -8.12 -9.71
C THR A 77 5.15 -8.10 -8.19
N LYS A 78 6.36 -7.90 -7.66
CA LYS A 78 6.59 -7.83 -6.22
C LYS A 78 5.80 -6.72 -5.53
N LEU A 79 5.67 -5.56 -6.17
CA LEU A 79 4.92 -4.42 -5.65
C LEU A 79 3.40 -4.59 -5.73
N ALA A 80 2.87 -5.34 -6.72
CA ALA A 80 1.45 -5.40 -7.06
C ALA A 80 0.72 -6.64 -6.55
N THR A 81 1.44 -7.71 -6.12
CA THR A 81 0.81 -9.02 -5.81
C THR A 81 0.43 -9.21 -4.34
N GLY A 82 0.43 -8.15 -3.53
CA GLY A 82 0.01 -8.23 -2.13
C GLY A 82 1.04 -8.93 -1.22
N MET A 83 2.32 -8.81 -1.54
CA MET A 83 3.41 -9.25 -0.65
C MET A 83 3.40 -8.45 0.65
N TRP A 84 3.06 -7.17 0.57
CA TRP A 84 2.92 -6.24 1.68
C TRP A 84 1.47 -5.82 1.87
N THR A 85 1.14 -5.37 3.06
CA THR A 85 -0.13 -4.68 3.31
C THR A 85 -0.13 -3.28 2.69
N HIS A 86 -1.30 -2.74 2.41
CA HIS A 86 -1.45 -1.43 1.75
C HIS A 86 -0.70 -0.29 2.47
N ASP A 87 -0.56 -0.38 3.77
CA ASP A 87 0.08 0.61 4.64
C ASP A 87 1.56 0.30 4.95
N TYR A 88 2.16 -0.70 4.31
CA TYR A 88 3.56 -1.06 4.54
C TYR A 88 4.50 0.08 4.11
N PRO A 89 5.36 0.59 5.01
CA PRO A 89 6.25 1.70 4.71
C PRO A 89 7.56 1.21 4.09
N ILE A 90 7.71 1.33 2.79
CA ILE A 90 8.97 1.05 2.09
C ILE A 90 9.90 2.24 2.30
N SER A 91 10.95 2.08 3.10
CA SER A 91 11.94 3.12 3.36
C SER A 91 12.81 3.42 2.13
N ALA A 92 13.52 4.56 2.15
CA ALA A 92 14.45 4.90 1.07
C ALA A 92 15.57 3.85 0.91
N GLU A 93 16.02 3.23 2.01
CA GLU A 93 17.03 2.18 1.99
C GLU A 93 16.47 0.89 1.37
N GLU A 94 15.28 0.47 1.78
CA GLU A 94 14.61 -0.68 1.22
C GLU A 94 14.30 -0.48 -0.28
N ALA A 95 13.79 0.70 -0.67
CA ALA A 95 13.55 1.05 -2.05
C ALA A 95 14.81 0.96 -2.92
N ARG A 96 15.97 1.38 -2.41
CA ARG A 96 17.27 1.17 -3.08
C ARG A 96 17.62 -0.29 -3.22
N SER A 97 17.39 -1.09 -2.18
CA SER A 97 17.67 -2.54 -2.20
C SER A 97 16.80 -3.27 -3.22
N LEU A 98 15.62 -2.71 -3.51
CA LEU A 98 14.72 -3.18 -4.56
C LEU A 98 15.13 -2.74 -5.98
N GLY A 99 16.23 -1.97 -6.11
CA GLY A 99 16.75 -1.49 -7.38
C GLY A 99 16.14 -0.16 -7.86
N LEU A 100 15.35 0.53 -7.04
CA LEU A 100 14.82 1.84 -7.41
C LEU A 100 15.92 2.91 -7.36
N PRO A 101 15.94 3.86 -8.33
CA PRO A 101 16.94 4.92 -8.40
C PRO A 101 16.65 6.04 -7.39
N ILE A 102 16.84 5.75 -6.10
CA ILE A 102 16.51 6.66 -4.99
C ILE A 102 17.67 7.59 -4.68
N SER A 103 17.38 8.90 -4.62
CA SER A 103 18.20 9.94 -4.00
C SER A 103 17.54 10.45 -2.72
N ILE A 104 18.36 10.77 -1.71
CA ILE A 104 17.91 11.42 -0.48
C ILE A 104 18.28 12.90 -0.44
N ASP A 105 18.89 13.41 -1.50
CA ASP A 105 19.29 14.81 -1.63
C ASP A 105 18.09 15.66 -2.08
N MET A 106 17.21 15.95 -1.12
CA MET A 106 16.06 16.80 -1.37
C MET A 106 16.50 18.25 -1.54
N PRO A 107 16.22 18.90 -2.70
CA PRO A 107 16.53 20.30 -2.90
C PRO A 107 15.85 21.20 -1.86
N ASN A 108 16.61 22.15 -1.31
CA ASN A 108 16.07 23.08 -0.32
C ASN A 108 14.90 23.92 -0.85
N GLU A 109 14.89 24.20 -2.15
CA GLU A 109 13.83 24.95 -2.83
C GLU A 109 12.49 24.19 -2.76
N ILE A 110 12.52 22.86 -2.84
CA ILE A 110 11.34 22.01 -2.68
C ILE A 110 10.84 22.06 -1.24
N LEU A 111 11.74 22.00 -0.27
CA LEU A 111 11.36 22.12 1.15
C LEU A 111 10.75 23.50 1.44
N GLN A 112 11.32 24.59 0.91
CA GLN A 112 10.77 25.93 1.03
C GLN A 112 9.40 26.06 0.38
N LEU A 113 9.23 25.49 -0.84
CA LEU A 113 7.94 25.47 -1.52
C LEU A 113 6.87 24.75 -0.69
N MET A 114 7.21 23.60 -0.09
CA MET A 114 6.27 22.84 0.75
C MET A 114 5.85 23.62 2.02
N MET A 115 6.71 24.49 2.53
CA MET A 115 6.36 25.35 3.68
C MET A 115 5.29 26.40 3.32
N LEU A 116 5.12 26.77 2.06
CA LEU A 116 4.05 27.68 1.60
C LEU A 116 2.68 26.99 1.60
N TYR A 117 2.63 25.67 1.67
CA TYR A 117 1.40 24.87 1.70
C TYR A 117 1.33 24.09 3.02
N PRO A 118 1.03 24.77 4.16
CA PRO A 118 0.94 24.11 5.44
C PRO A 118 -0.12 23.02 5.38
N GLN A 119 0.31 21.78 5.57
CA GLN A 119 -0.61 20.67 5.69
C GLN A 119 -1.38 20.80 7.00
N PRO A 120 -2.71 20.76 7.00
CA PRO A 120 -3.46 20.73 8.23
C PRO A 120 -3.02 19.47 9.00
N VAL A 121 -2.46 19.69 10.18
CA VAL A 121 -2.21 18.58 11.11
C VAL A 121 -3.57 17.96 11.37
N ARG A 122 -3.88 16.81 10.79
CA ARG A 122 -5.01 16.01 11.26
C ARG A 122 -4.70 15.71 12.73
N GLN A 123 -5.38 16.38 13.63
CA GLN A 123 -5.53 15.89 14.98
C GLN A 123 -6.25 14.54 14.82
N GLN A 124 -5.49 13.47 14.67
CA GLN A 124 -6.02 12.16 14.97
C GLN A 124 -6.41 12.26 16.42
N GLY A 125 -7.72 12.26 16.68
CA GLY A 125 -8.24 12.21 18.02
C GLY A 125 -7.54 11.01 18.68
N GLY A 126 -6.69 11.31 19.66
CA GLY A 126 -6.10 10.27 20.48
C GLY A 126 -7.26 9.44 21.01
N VAL A 127 -7.05 8.14 21.20
CA VAL A 127 -8.03 7.28 21.86
C VAL A 127 -8.30 7.88 23.23
N GLU A 128 -9.34 8.69 23.34
CA GLU A 128 -9.82 9.19 24.63
C GLU A 128 -10.45 8.01 25.35
N TYR A 129 -9.71 7.47 26.30
CA TYR A 129 -10.25 6.52 27.27
C TYR A 129 -11.11 7.33 28.25
N LEU A 130 -12.41 7.39 27.99
CA LEU A 130 -13.37 7.94 28.96
C LEU A 130 -13.63 6.83 30.00
N PRO A 131 -13.10 6.93 31.22
CA PRO A 131 -13.43 5.96 32.25
C PRO A 131 -14.92 6.14 32.60
N VAL A 132 -15.72 5.15 32.24
CA VAL A 132 -17.12 5.10 32.68
C VAL A 132 -17.12 4.81 34.17
N PRO A 133 -17.70 5.67 35.03
CA PRO A 133 -17.80 5.38 36.46
C PRO A 133 -18.59 4.10 36.68
N ARG A 134 -18.01 3.11 37.32
CA ARG A 134 -18.73 1.91 37.76
C ARG A 134 -19.76 2.35 38.78
N GLN A 135 -21.05 2.31 38.44
CA GLN A 135 -22.10 2.43 39.42
C GLN A 135 -22.05 1.20 40.33
N SER A 136 -21.65 1.40 41.58
CA SER A 136 -21.80 0.37 42.60
C SER A 136 -23.29 0.11 42.81
N LYS A 137 -23.76 -1.09 42.52
CA LYS A 137 -25.10 -1.53 42.93
C LYS A 137 -25.13 -1.54 44.46
N SER A 138 -25.83 -0.57 45.07
CA SER A 138 -26.19 -0.64 46.47
C SER A 138 -27.14 -1.82 46.63
N GLN A 139 -26.73 -2.83 47.35
CA GLN A 139 -27.60 -3.88 47.84
C GLN A 139 -28.57 -3.25 48.87
N LYS A 140 -29.86 -3.42 48.64
CA LYS A 140 -30.89 -3.37 49.68
C LYS A 140 -31.29 -4.78 50.06
#